data_bb4d10f47265c0823da0bb422571b36c
#
_entry.id   bb4d10f47265c0823da0bb422571b36c
#
_cell.length_a   1.000
_cell.length_b   1.000
_cell.length_c   1.000
_cell.angle_alpha   90.00
_cell.angle_beta   90.00
_cell.angle_gamma   90.00
#
_symmetry.space_group_name_H-M   'P 1'
#
loop_
_entity.id
_entity.type
_entity.pdbx_description
1 polymer ?
#
loop_
_entity_poly.entity_id
_entity_poly.type
_entity_poly.pdbx_seq_one_letter_code
_entity_poly.pdbx_strand_id
1 'polypeptide(L)'
;LAGRIGWLLCYNLAASITNRWASDACNEWKPPLLIGESTMGRSGVITFKGHPMTLAGTDLKIGQAAPHFTLHFFEGGLKTITNKDLLGKPALISIVPSLDTGVCAIQTRRFNQELGALADRIHAMTVSRDLPFAMNRFCGAEEIKNLKVGSDYQSGAFGDAFGLTIEELKLLTRAVVVLDASGNVTYCEIVPEVTHEPNYGAALQAIQKLL
;
A
#
# COMPACT_ATOMS: atom_id res chain seq x y z
N LEU A 1 -15.55 -63.12 20.72
CA LEU A 1 -16.99 -63.15 21.03
C LEU A 1 -17.40 -61.81 21.65
N ALA A 2 -18.44 -61.23 21.10
CA ALA A 2 -19.18 -60.06 21.58
C ALA A 2 -18.46 -58.69 21.31
N GLY A 3 -19.06 -57.71 20.64
CA GLY A 3 -20.37 -57.58 20.06
C GLY A 3 -20.46 -56.21 19.40
N ARG A 4 -20.77 -56.23 18.13
CA ARG A 4 -21.26 -55.05 17.39
C ARG A 4 -22.69 -54.75 17.84
N ILE A 5 -22.95 -53.74 18.60
CA ILE A 5 -24.27 -53.10 18.73
C ILE A 5 -24.01 -51.69 19.33
N GLY A 6 -24.33 -50.63 18.63
CA GLY A 6 -24.24 -49.30 19.20
C GLY A 6 -24.25 -48.12 18.23
N TRP A 7 -24.56 -48.29 16.95
CA TRP A 7 -24.57 -47.17 15.96
C TRP A 7 -25.91 -46.99 15.24
N LEU A 8 -27.02 -47.37 15.85
CA LEU A 8 -28.33 -47.28 15.17
C LEU A 8 -29.43 -46.60 15.98
N LEU A 9 -29.09 -45.64 16.87
CA LEU A 9 -30.12 -44.96 17.69
C LEU A 9 -29.99 -43.45 17.78
N CYS A 10 -29.27 -42.80 16.86
CA CYS A 10 -29.21 -41.32 16.76
C CYS A 10 -29.78 -40.77 15.45
N TYR A 11 -30.58 -41.52 14.71
CA TYR A 11 -31.09 -41.07 13.41
C TYR A 11 -32.61 -40.77 13.38
N ASN A 12 -33.31 -40.71 14.51
CA ASN A 12 -34.75 -40.49 14.51
C ASN A 12 -35.28 -39.49 15.56
N LEU A 13 -34.56 -38.39 15.82
CA LEU A 13 -35.12 -37.29 16.64
C LEU A 13 -34.84 -35.91 16.06
N ALA A 14 -34.86 -35.78 14.75
CA ALA A 14 -34.73 -34.48 14.08
C ALA A 14 -35.84 -34.23 13.05
N ALA A 15 -37.08 -34.57 13.38
CA ALA A 15 -38.22 -34.33 12.51
C ALA A 15 -39.40 -33.77 13.30
N SER A 16 -39.22 -32.60 13.97
CA SER A 16 -40.34 -31.69 14.32
C SER A 16 -39.81 -30.41 14.98
N ILE A 17 -38.91 -29.68 14.34
CA ILE A 17 -38.78 -28.24 14.62
C ILE A 17 -39.05 -27.56 13.28
N THR A 18 -40.27 -27.03 13.20
CA THR A 18 -40.79 -26.32 12.04
C THR A 18 -39.86 -25.19 11.64
N ASN A 19 -39.31 -25.30 10.43
CA ASN A 19 -38.70 -24.23 9.65
C ASN A 19 -39.60 -22.98 9.61
N ARG A 20 -39.38 -22.03 10.47
CA ARG A 20 -39.99 -20.69 10.37
C ARG A 20 -38.97 -19.55 10.29
N TRP A 21 -37.67 -19.85 10.13
CA TRP A 21 -36.60 -18.84 10.04
C TRP A 21 -35.74 -18.97 8.78
N ALA A 22 -36.12 -19.81 7.82
CA ALA A 22 -35.27 -20.10 6.63
C ALA A 22 -35.82 -19.53 5.31
N SER A 23 -36.91 -18.75 5.30
CA SER A 23 -37.54 -18.31 4.04
C SER A 23 -37.32 -16.85 3.64
N ASP A 24 -36.87 -15.96 4.55
CA ASP A 24 -36.88 -14.53 4.21
C ASP A 24 -35.52 -13.83 4.24
N ALA A 25 -34.42 -14.51 4.61
CA ALA A 25 -33.09 -13.90 4.72
C ALA A 25 -32.10 -14.27 3.60
N CYS A 26 -32.44 -15.21 2.72
CA CYS A 26 -31.53 -15.69 1.67
C CYS A 26 -31.74 -15.08 0.28
N ASN A 27 -32.71 -14.16 0.12
CA ASN A 27 -33.09 -13.70 -1.22
C ASN A 27 -32.70 -12.25 -1.55
N GLU A 28 -31.91 -11.56 -0.73
CA GLU A 28 -31.45 -10.20 -1.01
C GLU A 28 -29.94 -9.96 -0.92
N TRP A 29 -29.13 -11.02 -0.90
CA TRP A 29 -27.72 -10.78 -1.13
C TRP A 29 -27.49 -10.54 -2.64
N LYS A 30 -27.67 -9.30 -3.08
CA LYS A 30 -27.14 -8.80 -4.34
C LYS A 30 -25.68 -8.46 -4.06
N PRO A 31 -24.72 -9.18 -4.67
CA PRO A 31 -23.33 -8.74 -4.60
C PRO A 31 -23.29 -7.30 -5.13
N PRO A 32 -22.53 -6.39 -4.52
CA PRO A 32 -22.32 -5.08 -5.08
C PRO A 32 -21.88 -5.29 -6.53
N LEU A 33 -22.55 -4.60 -7.46
CA LEU A 33 -22.14 -4.54 -8.85
C LEU A 33 -20.69 -4.06 -8.87
N LEU A 34 -19.76 -4.98 -8.99
CA LEU A 34 -18.38 -4.70 -9.34
C LEU A 34 -18.39 -4.22 -10.80
N ILE A 35 -18.88 -3.02 -11.03
CA ILE A 35 -18.52 -2.24 -12.20
C ILE A 35 -17.21 -1.53 -11.81
N GLY A 36 -16.18 -2.32 -11.56
CA GLY A 36 -14.83 -1.89 -11.74
C GLY A 36 -14.54 -2.09 -13.22
N GLU A 37 -14.38 -1.02 -13.98
CA GLU A 37 -13.64 -1.09 -15.22
C GLU A 37 -12.34 -1.84 -14.87
N SER A 38 -12.18 -3.02 -15.46
CA SER A 38 -10.92 -3.75 -15.44
C SER A 38 -9.92 -2.85 -16.18
N THR A 39 -9.26 -1.97 -15.43
CA THR A 39 -8.13 -1.23 -15.98
C THR A 39 -7.09 -2.28 -16.32
N MET A 40 -6.91 -2.51 -17.62
CA MET A 40 -5.89 -3.44 -18.13
C MET A 40 -4.57 -3.05 -17.51
N GLY A 41 -3.91 -3.99 -16.84
CA GLY A 41 -2.61 -3.76 -16.22
C GLY A 41 -1.61 -3.26 -17.28
N ARG A 42 -0.72 -2.36 -16.88
CA ARG A 42 0.32 -1.78 -17.74
C ARG A 42 1.54 -2.69 -17.76
N SER A 43 1.60 -3.58 -18.75
CA SER A 43 2.70 -4.53 -18.92
C SER A 43 3.95 -3.86 -19.50
N GLY A 44 5.15 -4.28 -19.06
CA GLY A 44 6.42 -3.83 -19.62
C GLY A 44 6.86 -2.41 -19.22
N VAL A 45 6.12 -1.74 -18.33
CA VAL A 45 6.52 -0.43 -17.79
C VAL A 45 7.73 -0.56 -16.87
N ILE A 46 7.81 -1.67 -16.15
CA ILE A 46 8.88 -1.97 -15.22
C ILE A 46 9.43 -3.37 -15.45
N THR A 47 10.65 -3.59 -14.97
CA THR A 47 11.29 -4.91 -14.88
C THR A 47 11.71 -5.19 -13.43
N PHE A 48 11.76 -6.46 -13.07
CA PHE A 48 12.35 -6.95 -11.84
C PHE A 48 13.44 -7.97 -12.17
N LYS A 49 14.70 -7.61 -11.94
CA LYS A 49 15.88 -8.39 -12.37
C LYS A 49 15.84 -8.72 -13.86
N GLY A 50 15.44 -7.73 -14.68
CA GLY A 50 15.34 -7.87 -16.13
C GLY A 50 14.06 -8.57 -16.63
N HIS A 51 13.21 -9.10 -15.76
CA HIS A 51 11.93 -9.72 -16.15
C HIS A 51 10.83 -8.66 -16.19
N PRO A 52 10.10 -8.53 -17.31
CA PRO A 52 8.95 -7.60 -17.40
C PRO A 52 7.89 -7.92 -16.37
N MET A 53 7.34 -6.88 -15.75
CA MET A 53 6.25 -6.96 -14.77
C MET A 53 5.09 -6.08 -15.19
N THR A 54 3.92 -6.35 -14.61
CA THR A 54 2.68 -5.63 -14.86
C THR A 54 2.33 -4.75 -13.66
N LEU A 55 2.08 -3.45 -13.92
CA LEU A 55 1.54 -2.53 -12.93
C LEU A 55 0.01 -2.49 -13.03
N ALA A 56 -0.67 -2.71 -11.90
CA ALA A 56 -2.12 -2.51 -11.80
C ALA A 56 -2.45 -1.01 -11.80
N GLY A 57 -3.67 -0.69 -12.22
CA GLY A 57 -4.21 0.67 -12.16
C GLY A 57 -3.69 1.60 -13.27
N THR A 58 -3.97 2.89 -13.11
CA THR A 58 -3.64 3.95 -14.07
C THR A 58 -2.48 4.80 -13.60
N ASP A 59 -1.77 5.44 -14.54
CA ASP A 59 -0.68 6.35 -14.21
C ASP A 59 -1.16 7.57 -13.43
N LEU A 60 -0.37 7.97 -12.43
CA LEU A 60 -0.49 9.30 -11.85
C LEU A 60 -0.14 10.37 -12.88
N LYS A 61 -0.97 11.40 -12.95
CA LYS A 61 -0.71 12.54 -13.83
C LYS A 61 -0.28 13.76 -13.04
N ILE A 62 0.79 14.40 -13.47
CA ILE A 62 1.24 15.68 -12.91
C ILE A 62 0.13 16.72 -13.07
N GLY A 63 -0.09 17.51 -12.01
CA GLY A 63 -1.13 18.54 -11.95
C GLY A 63 -2.48 18.05 -11.42
N GLN A 64 -2.67 16.73 -11.25
CA GLN A 64 -3.89 16.20 -10.66
C GLN A 64 -3.78 16.07 -9.15
N ALA A 65 -4.91 16.16 -8.45
CA ALA A 65 -4.98 15.79 -7.04
C ALA A 65 -4.57 14.33 -6.84
N ALA A 66 -3.74 14.09 -5.84
CA ALA A 66 -3.36 12.72 -5.46
C ALA A 66 -4.61 11.92 -5.09
N PRO A 67 -4.71 10.66 -5.51
CA PRO A 67 -5.81 9.78 -5.14
C PRO A 67 -5.95 9.69 -3.61
N HIS A 68 -7.18 9.42 -3.17
CA HIS A 68 -7.40 9.16 -1.74
C HIS A 68 -6.73 7.86 -1.32
N PHE A 69 -6.07 7.89 -0.16
CA PHE A 69 -5.45 6.72 0.44
C PHE A 69 -5.58 6.70 1.96
N THR A 70 -5.45 5.52 2.52
CA THR A 70 -5.28 5.29 3.95
C THR A 70 -4.14 4.30 4.13
N LEU A 71 -3.12 4.70 4.86
CA LEU A 71 -1.98 3.87 5.22
C LEU A 71 -1.95 3.64 6.72
N HIS A 72 -1.33 2.55 7.13
CA HIS A 72 -1.22 2.17 8.54
C HIS A 72 0.23 2.34 9.03
N PHE A 73 0.41 2.79 10.26
CA PHE A 73 1.70 2.85 10.90
C PHE A 73 1.58 2.49 12.39
N PHE A 74 2.70 2.21 13.04
CA PHE A 74 2.74 1.86 14.45
C PHE A 74 3.51 2.92 15.24
N GLU A 75 2.83 3.53 16.24
CA GLU A 75 3.41 4.48 17.15
C GLU A 75 2.66 4.39 18.49
N GLY A 76 3.14 3.49 19.37
CA GLY A 76 2.45 3.17 20.62
C GLY A 76 1.10 2.45 20.44
N GLY A 77 0.73 2.10 19.19
CA GLY A 77 -0.48 1.46 18.73
C GLY A 77 -0.60 1.57 17.23
N LEU A 78 -1.51 0.80 16.62
CA LEU A 78 -1.83 0.96 15.20
C LEU A 78 -2.60 2.27 14.99
N LYS A 79 -2.10 3.08 14.07
CA LYS A 79 -2.67 4.37 13.65
C LYS A 79 -2.79 4.39 12.14
N THR A 80 -3.56 5.35 11.63
CA THR A 80 -3.72 5.59 10.19
C THR A 80 -3.22 6.99 9.82
N ILE A 81 -2.78 7.12 8.57
CA ILE A 81 -2.47 8.39 7.91
C ILE A 81 -3.13 8.40 6.54
N THR A 82 -3.68 9.53 6.16
CA THR A 82 -4.40 9.73 4.90
C THR A 82 -3.77 10.87 4.10
N ASN A 83 -4.18 11.05 2.85
CA ASN A 83 -3.75 12.21 2.06
C ASN A 83 -4.14 13.56 2.70
N LYS A 84 -5.19 13.62 3.53
CA LYS A 84 -5.58 14.84 4.25
C LYS A 84 -4.55 15.27 5.28
N ASP A 85 -3.85 14.32 5.87
CA ASP A 85 -2.80 14.58 6.87
C ASP A 85 -1.51 15.13 6.24
N LEU A 86 -1.41 15.10 4.91
CA LEU A 86 -0.29 15.66 4.15
C LEU A 86 -0.58 17.06 3.60
N LEU A 87 -1.76 17.62 3.81
CA LEU A 87 -2.10 18.96 3.35
C LEU A 87 -1.40 20.05 4.17
N GLY A 88 -1.22 21.22 3.56
CA GLY A 88 -0.62 22.39 4.20
C GLY A 88 0.90 22.52 4.05
N LYS A 89 1.58 21.43 3.69
CA LYS A 89 3.02 21.41 3.36
C LYS A 89 3.25 20.55 2.15
N PRO A 90 4.29 20.82 1.33
CA PRO A 90 4.70 19.88 0.29
C PRO A 90 5.04 18.50 0.88
N ALA A 91 4.79 17.45 0.13
CA ALA A 91 5.05 16.07 0.60
C ALA A 91 5.93 15.30 -0.40
N LEU A 92 6.93 14.56 0.11
CA LEU A 92 7.68 13.57 -0.65
C LEU A 92 7.29 12.17 -0.15
N ILE A 93 6.79 11.36 -1.08
CA ILE A 93 6.41 9.96 -0.83
C ILE A 93 7.39 9.07 -1.59
N SER A 94 8.21 8.35 -0.85
CA SER A 94 9.13 7.32 -1.33
C SER A 94 8.44 5.98 -1.28
N ILE A 95 8.28 5.30 -2.41
CA ILE A 95 7.58 4.02 -2.51
C ILE A 95 8.61 2.92 -2.78
N VAL A 96 8.53 1.85 -2.02
CA VAL A 96 9.45 0.72 -2.11
C VAL A 96 8.72 -0.63 -2.01
N PRO A 97 9.26 -1.69 -2.63
CA PRO A 97 8.71 -3.05 -2.50
C PRO A 97 8.67 -3.56 -1.06
N SER A 98 9.80 -3.49 -0.34
CA SER A 98 9.90 -3.93 1.06
C SER A 98 11.16 -3.35 1.71
N LEU A 99 11.03 -2.81 2.92
CA LEU A 99 12.13 -2.28 3.73
C LEU A 99 13.17 -3.34 4.11
N ASP A 100 12.77 -4.62 4.12
CA ASP A 100 13.67 -5.75 4.39
C ASP A 100 14.60 -6.11 3.20
N THR A 101 14.64 -5.27 2.14
CA THR A 101 15.55 -5.46 1.00
C THR A 101 16.61 -4.37 0.93
N GLY A 102 17.82 -4.73 0.47
CA GLY A 102 18.99 -3.85 0.52
C GLY A 102 18.80 -2.50 -0.15
N VAL A 103 18.27 -2.44 -1.39
CA VAL A 103 18.09 -1.19 -2.13
C VAL A 103 16.98 -0.33 -1.50
N CYS A 104 15.92 -0.94 -0.97
CA CYS A 104 14.85 -0.20 -0.29
C CYS A 104 15.32 0.42 1.02
N ALA A 105 16.14 -0.31 1.78
CA ALA A 105 16.76 0.21 3.00
C ALA A 105 17.71 1.39 2.68
N ILE A 106 18.53 1.27 1.63
CA ILE A 106 19.40 2.36 1.14
C ILE A 106 18.56 3.58 0.76
N GLN A 107 17.51 3.40 -0.04
CA GLN A 107 16.63 4.50 -0.46
C GLN A 107 16.02 5.21 0.74
N THR A 108 15.51 4.47 1.71
CA THR A 108 14.86 5.05 2.90
C THR A 108 15.86 5.81 3.77
N ARG A 109 17.05 5.25 4.03
CA ARG A 109 18.12 5.95 4.76
C ARG A 109 18.55 7.23 4.07
N ARG A 110 18.72 7.17 2.75
CA ARG A 110 19.16 8.33 1.98
C ARG A 110 18.14 9.47 2.02
N PHE A 111 16.85 9.19 1.80
CA PHE A 111 15.82 10.21 1.96
C PHE A 111 15.73 10.72 3.41
N ASN A 112 15.87 9.86 4.42
CA ASN A 112 15.91 10.29 5.81
C ASN A 112 17.05 11.30 6.07
N GLN A 113 18.22 11.07 5.49
CA GLN A 113 19.37 11.96 5.63
C GLN A 113 19.18 13.26 4.84
N GLU A 114 18.86 13.17 3.53
CA GLU A 114 18.75 14.31 2.63
C GLU A 114 17.62 15.28 2.99
N LEU A 115 16.52 14.75 3.54
CA LEU A 115 15.34 15.54 3.93
C LEU A 115 15.41 16.07 5.37
N GLY A 116 16.45 15.72 6.15
CA GLY A 116 16.57 16.11 7.55
C GLY A 116 16.52 17.63 7.76
N ALA A 117 17.19 18.41 6.92
CA ALA A 117 17.16 19.87 6.98
C ALA A 117 15.80 20.51 6.58
N LEU A 118 14.90 19.71 6.00
CA LEU A 118 13.58 20.14 5.52
C LEU A 118 12.43 19.56 6.36
N ALA A 119 12.71 18.75 7.39
CA ALA A 119 11.73 17.97 8.12
C ALA A 119 10.57 18.79 8.70
N ASP A 120 10.82 20.05 9.12
CA ASP A 120 9.78 20.95 9.63
C ASP A 120 8.95 21.62 8.53
N ARG A 121 9.43 21.63 7.29
CA ARG A 121 8.85 22.35 6.16
C ARG A 121 8.06 21.47 5.20
N ILE A 122 8.28 20.15 5.25
CA ILE A 122 7.66 19.19 4.36
C ILE A 122 7.08 18.02 5.15
N HIS A 123 6.23 17.25 4.49
CA HIS A 123 5.92 15.87 4.89
C HIS A 123 6.81 14.91 4.10
N ALA A 124 7.51 14.03 4.78
CA ALA A 124 8.29 12.96 4.15
C ALA A 124 7.81 11.60 4.65
N MET A 125 7.63 10.65 3.72
CA MET A 125 7.25 9.30 4.11
C MET A 125 7.78 8.23 3.15
N THR A 126 8.00 7.02 3.68
CA THR A 126 8.23 5.81 2.88
C THR A 126 7.02 4.90 2.99
N VAL A 127 6.57 4.36 1.85
CA VAL A 127 5.41 3.48 1.74
C VAL A 127 5.82 2.13 1.20
N SER A 128 5.36 1.06 1.83
CA SER A 128 5.47 -0.32 1.35
C SER A 128 4.27 -1.15 1.78
N ARG A 129 4.27 -2.45 1.47
CA ARG A 129 3.28 -3.42 2.00
C ARG A 129 3.80 -4.21 3.20
N ASP A 130 4.95 -3.84 3.75
CA ASP A 130 5.43 -4.42 5.01
C ASP A 130 4.46 -4.14 6.14
N LEU A 131 4.39 -5.05 7.12
CA LEU A 131 3.54 -4.82 8.29
C LEU A 131 4.02 -3.61 9.11
N PRO A 132 3.13 -2.78 9.66
CA PRO A 132 3.49 -1.60 10.44
C PRO A 132 4.46 -1.89 11.58
N PHE A 133 4.38 -3.06 12.18
CA PHE A 133 5.28 -3.51 13.25
C PHE A 133 6.71 -3.74 12.75
N ALA A 134 6.86 -4.34 11.57
CA ALA A 134 8.17 -4.55 10.93
C ALA A 134 8.79 -3.21 10.51
N MET A 135 7.98 -2.32 9.93
CA MET A 135 8.41 -0.97 9.56
C MET A 135 8.87 -0.16 10.78
N ASN A 136 8.14 -0.24 11.91
CA ASN A 136 8.54 0.44 13.14
C ASN A 136 9.87 -0.11 13.69
N ARG A 137 10.06 -1.44 13.67
CA ARG A 137 11.32 -2.06 14.07
C ARG A 137 12.49 -1.60 13.16
N PHE A 138 12.26 -1.56 11.84
CA PHE A 138 13.23 -1.04 10.87
C PHE A 138 13.62 0.41 11.20
N CYS A 139 12.64 1.30 11.41
CA CYS A 139 12.89 2.70 11.75
C CYS A 139 13.73 2.84 13.02
N GLY A 140 13.47 2.02 14.06
CA GLY A 140 14.26 2.02 15.26
C GLY A 140 15.69 1.54 15.05
N ALA A 141 15.88 0.46 14.29
CA ALA A 141 17.19 -0.11 14.01
C ALA A 141 18.06 0.79 13.10
N GLU A 142 17.45 1.49 12.14
CA GLU A 142 18.12 2.31 11.15
C GLU A 142 18.10 3.82 11.50
N GLU A 143 17.66 4.18 12.71
CA GLU A 143 17.56 5.56 13.20
C GLU A 143 16.81 6.51 12.25
N ILE A 144 15.73 6.03 11.63
CA ILE A 144 14.88 6.83 10.75
C ILE A 144 14.04 7.79 11.61
N LYS A 145 14.30 9.09 11.50
CA LYS A 145 13.68 10.14 12.34
C LYS A 145 13.02 11.28 11.53
N ASN A 146 13.48 11.50 10.29
CA ASN A 146 13.08 12.65 9.46
C ASN A 146 11.98 12.31 8.45
N LEU A 147 11.51 11.07 8.43
CA LEU A 147 10.38 10.66 7.61
C LEU A 147 9.52 9.65 8.38
N LYS A 148 8.25 9.58 8.02
CA LYS A 148 7.31 8.58 8.51
C LYS A 148 7.32 7.35 7.61
N VAL A 149 6.86 6.22 8.14
CA VAL A 149 6.59 5.03 7.34
C VAL A 149 5.09 4.77 7.31
N GLY A 150 4.58 4.32 6.18
CA GLY A 150 3.18 3.99 5.99
C GLY A 150 3.01 2.67 5.26
N SER A 151 2.17 1.80 5.78
CA SER A 151 1.92 0.47 5.24
C SER A 151 0.61 0.40 4.48
N ASP A 152 0.66 -0.13 3.25
CA ASP A 152 -0.49 -0.44 2.40
C ASP A 152 -0.93 -1.92 2.53
N TYR A 153 -0.57 -2.60 3.65
CA TYR A 153 -0.75 -4.05 3.81
C TYR A 153 -2.20 -4.51 3.86
N GLN A 154 -3.10 -3.68 4.39
CA GLN A 154 -4.44 -4.14 4.72
C GLN A 154 -5.35 -4.26 3.50
N SER A 155 -5.36 -3.24 2.65
CA SER A 155 -6.26 -3.19 1.48
C SER A 155 -5.55 -3.18 0.14
N GLY A 156 -4.28 -2.74 0.09
CA GLY A 156 -3.58 -2.49 -1.15
C GLY A 156 -4.08 -1.26 -1.93
N ALA A 157 -5.01 -0.50 -1.33
CA ALA A 157 -5.73 0.57 -2.02
C ALA A 157 -4.82 1.73 -2.44
N PHE A 158 -3.74 2.01 -1.68
CA PHE A 158 -2.76 3.01 -2.08
C PHE A 158 -2.07 2.61 -3.39
N GLY A 159 -1.53 1.39 -3.44
CA GLY A 159 -0.84 0.89 -4.62
C GLY A 159 -1.72 0.86 -5.86
N ASP A 160 -2.97 0.44 -5.72
CA ASP A 160 -3.92 0.36 -6.82
C ASP A 160 -4.36 1.76 -7.31
N ALA A 161 -4.68 2.68 -6.39
CA ALA A 161 -5.08 4.04 -6.74
C ALA A 161 -3.95 4.86 -7.37
N PHE A 162 -2.70 4.62 -6.96
CA PHE A 162 -1.52 5.27 -7.50
C PHE A 162 -0.95 4.55 -8.74
N GLY A 163 -1.50 3.41 -9.13
CA GLY A 163 -1.01 2.62 -10.25
C GLY A 163 0.37 2.02 -10.01
N LEU A 164 0.70 1.66 -8.77
CA LEU A 164 2.03 1.24 -8.35
C LEU A 164 2.09 -0.21 -7.82
N THR A 165 0.99 -0.95 -7.89
CA THR A 165 0.97 -2.37 -7.52
C THR A 165 1.56 -3.23 -8.62
N ILE A 166 2.59 -4.03 -8.31
CA ILE A 166 3.09 -5.09 -9.19
C ILE A 166 2.16 -6.29 -9.06
N GLU A 167 1.46 -6.63 -10.14
CA GLU A 167 0.41 -7.65 -10.11
C GLU A 167 0.94 -9.03 -9.75
N GLU A 168 2.11 -9.40 -10.27
CA GLU A 168 2.71 -10.72 -10.07
C GLU A 168 3.24 -10.92 -8.64
N LEU A 169 3.73 -9.84 -8.02
CA LEU A 169 4.37 -9.90 -6.69
C LEU A 169 3.44 -9.47 -5.56
N LYS A 170 2.34 -8.77 -5.88
CA LYS A 170 1.47 -8.11 -4.90
C LYS A 170 2.21 -7.13 -3.98
N LEU A 171 3.34 -6.63 -4.45
CA LEU A 171 4.14 -5.60 -3.81
C LEU A 171 3.97 -4.27 -4.53
N LEU A 172 4.41 -3.19 -3.90
CA LEU A 172 4.54 -1.91 -4.56
C LEU A 172 5.81 -1.89 -5.42
N THR A 173 5.75 -1.20 -6.56
CA THR A 173 6.95 -0.92 -7.35
C THR A 173 7.81 0.14 -6.66
N ARG A 174 9.00 0.38 -7.20
CA ARG A 174 9.84 1.49 -6.74
C ARG A 174 9.44 2.77 -7.47
N ALA A 175 9.07 3.79 -6.68
CA ALA A 175 8.66 5.08 -7.20
C ALA A 175 8.95 6.20 -6.21
N VAL A 176 8.95 7.44 -6.71
CA VAL A 176 8.94 8.65 -5.88
C VAL A 176 7.86 9.60 -6.39
N VAL A 177 7.03 10.09 -5.49
CA VAL A 177 5.96 11.05 -5.79
C VAL A 177 6.17 12.28 -4.92
N VAL A 178 6.02 13.48 -5.52
CA VAL A 178 6.02 14.75 -4.80
C VAL A 178 4.67 15.41 -4.98
N LEU A 179 4.11 15.88 -3.87
CA LEU A 179 2.84 16.62 -3.83
C LEU A 179 3.10 18.06 -3.38
N ASP A 180 2.33 19.00 -3.93
CA ASP A 180 2.29 20.36 -3.39
C ASP A 180 1.49 20.43 -2.07
N ALA A 181 1.45 21.60 -1.44
CA ALA A 181 0.73 21.84 -0.19
C ALA A 181 -0.79 21.64 -0.31
N SER A 182 -1.34 21.64 -1.52
CA SER A 182 -2.75 21.37 -1.81
C SER A 182 -3.02 19.89 -2.09
N GLY A 183 -1.97 19.05 -2.13
CA GLY A 183 -2.08 17.62 -2.40
C GLY A 183 -2.10 17.26 -3.90
N ASN A 184 -1.69 18.17 -4.80
CA ASN A 184 -1.58 17.84 -6.22
C ASN A 184 -0.21 17.25 -6.53
N VAL A 185 -0.17 16.30 -7.45
CA VAL A 185 1.06 15.66 -7.93
C VAL A 185 1.89 16.64 -8.74
N THR A 186 3.11 16.95 -8.31
CA THR A 186 4.05 17.82 -9.01
C THR A 186 5.24 17.08 -9.62
N TYR A 187 5.51 15.89 -9.11
CA TYR A 187 6.54 14.99 -9.63
C TYR A 187 6.11 13.54 -9.41
N CYS A 188 6.40 12.69 -10.39
CA CYS A 188 6.22 11.24 -10.28
C CYS A 188 7.33 10.56 -11.09
N GLU A 189 8.08 9.68 -10.43
CA GLU A 189 9.04 8.79 -11.05
C GLU A 189 8.68 7.35 -10.69
N ILE A 190 8.49 6.50 -11.70
CA ILE A 190 8.47 5.05 -11.55
C ILE A 190 9.82 4.55 -12.05
N VAL A 191 10.58 3.86 -11.19
CA VAL A 191 11.91 3.35 -11.56
C VAL A 191 11.74 2.14 -12.49
N PRO A 192 12.27 2.20 -13.72
CA PRO A 192 12.03 1.15 -14.72
C PRO A 192 12.53 -0.25 -14.31
N GLU A 193 13.66 -0.33 -13.58
CA GLU A 193 14.14 -1.57 -12.98
C GLU A 193 14.02 -1.49 -11.47
N VAL A 194 13.12 -2.30 -10.90
CA VAL A 194 12.75 -2.23 -9.48
C VAL A 194 13.95 -2.42 -8.54
N THR A 195 15.00 -3.06 -9.00
CA THR A 195 16.23 -3.27 -8.23
C THR A 195 17.23 -2.11 -8.30
N HIS A 196 16.93 -1.07 -9.09
CA HIS A 196 17.75 0.15 -9.15
C HIS A 196 17.24 1.22 -8.19
N GLU A 197 18.11 2.17 -7.82
CA GLU A 197 17.75 3.33 -7.02
C GLU A 197 17.01 4.39 -7.87
N PRO A 198 16.16 5.25 -7.26
CA PRO A 198 15.52 6.35 -7.96
C PRO A 198 16.48 7.51 -8.22
N ASN A 199 16.06 8.46 -9.03
CA ASN A 199 16.78 9.71 -9.22
C ASN A 199 16.54 10.67 -8.03
N TYR A 200 17.35 10.53 -6.99
CA TYR A 200 17.29 11.36 -5.79
C TYR A 200 17.39 12.85 -6.09
N GLY A 201 18.32 13.22 -7.00
CA GLY A 201 18.55 14.62 -7.36
C GLY A 201 17.30 15.27 -7.96
N ALA A 202 16.62 14.58 -8.86
CA ALA A 202 15.36 15.06 -9.45
C ALA A 202 14.25 15.17 -8.42
N ALA A 203 14.09 14.19 -7.55
CA ALA A 203 13.08 14.19 -6.48
C ALA A 203 13.33 15.34 -5.47
N LEU A 204 14.58 15.52 -5.03
CA LEU A 204 14.95 16.61 -4.12
C LEU A 204 14.78 17.98 -4.76
N GLN A 205 15.12 18.12 -6.04
CA GLN A 205 14.87 19.37 -6.76
C GLN A 205 13.38 19.67 -6.90
N ALA A 206 12.55 18.64 -7.12
CA ALA A 206 11.11 18.80 -7.23
C ALA A 206 10.50 19.31 -5.91
N ILE A 207 10.90 18.75 -4.76
CA ILE A 207 10.38 19.20 -3.46
C ILE A 207 10.93 20.61 -3.11
N GLN A 208 12.18 20.92 -3.44
CA GLN A 208 12.78 22.23 -3.17
C GLN A 208 12.09 23.37 -3.92
N LYS A 209 11.59 23.12 -5.14
CA LYS A 209 10.83 24.12 -5.91
C LYS A 209 9.50 24.55 -5.28
N LEU A 210 9.01 23.79 -4.29
CA LEU A 210 7.74 24.06 -3.61
C LEU A 210 7.91 24.78 -2.27
N LEU A 211 9.15 25.08 -1.87
CA LEU A 211 9.54 25.72 -0.60
C LEU A 211 9.84 27.21 -0.76
#